data_a91ac44f94aa442feaff767d6b1f608b
#
_entry.id   a91ac44f94aa442feaff767d6b1f608b
#
_cell.length_a   1.000
_cell.length_b   1.000
_cell.length_c   1.000
_cell.angle_alpha   90.00
_cell.angle_beta   90.00
_cell.angle_gamma   90.00
#
_symmetry.space_group_name_H-M   'P 1'
#
loop_
_entity.id
_entity.type
_entity.pdbx_description
1 polymer ?
#
loop_
_entity_poly.entity_id
_entity_poly.type
_entity_poly.pdbx_seq_one_letter_code
_entity_poly.pdbx_strand_id
1 'polypeptide(L)'
;MKESYITTAIPYVNGNPHLGHAMDYLLADTLRRYMMSQGQKVRFQAGTDEHGNKIFKKAAEAGISTQEFTDQNSKKFQDFIASLGVEYTDFIRTTNPDHERRCQEIWRRLKDHIYKDSYEGWYCEGCEAFVTDKEHDENSGICPDHKKPYVKLSEENYYL
;
A
#
# COMPACT_ATOMS: atom_id res chain seq x y z
N MET A 1 24.74 -4.47 -21.22
CA MET A 1 24.10 -5.44 -20.30
C MET A 1 22.66 -4.99 -20.16
N LYS A 2 21.71 -5.91 -20.29
CA LYS A 2 20.27 -5.57 -20.14
C LYS A 2 19.99 -5.28 -18.66
N GLU A 3 19.32 -4.18 -18.38
CA GLU A 3 18.85 -3.83 -17.03
C GLU A 3 17.37 -4.15 -16.92
N SER A 4 16.96 -4.70 -15.81
CA SER A 4 15.57 -5.04 -15.49
C SER A 4 15.20 -4.52 -14.11
N TYR A 5 13.92 -4.18 -13.93
CA TYR A 5 13.37 -3.68 -12.68
C TYR A 5 12.16 -4.53 -12.30
N ILE A 6 12.17 -5.03 -11.08
CA ILE A 6 11.10 -5.84 -10.50
C ILE A 6 10.57 -5.12 -9.26
N THR A 7 9.26 -5.08 -9.11
CA THR A 7 8.59 -4.59 -7.91
C THR A 7 7.62 -5.64 -7.39
N THR A 8 7.44 -5.68 -6.09
CA THR A 8 6.31 -6.36 -5.43
C THR A 8 5.22 -5.36 -5.07
N ALA A 9 4.06 -5.84 -4.67
CA ALA A 9 3.13 -5.03 -3.90
C ALA A 9 3.82 -4.48 -2.65
N ILE A 10 3.40 -3.29 -2.22
CA ILE A 10 3.82 -2.69 -0.95
C ILE A 10 2.64 -2.81 0.03
N PRO A 11 2.68 -3.78 0.96
CA PRO A 11 1.57 -4.02 1.86
C PRO A 11 1.37 -2.90 2.88
N TYR A 12 0.12 -2.70 3.31
CA TYR A 12 -0.17 -1.88 4.48
C TYR A 12 0.43 -2.48 5.75
N VAL A 13 1.06 -1.63 6.56
CA VAL A 13 1.67 -2.03 7.83
C VAL A 13 0.65 -2.09 8.99
N ASN A 14 -0.58 -2.43 8.71
CA ASN A 14 -1.68 -2.52 9.69
C ASN A 14 -1.75 -3.86 10.43
N GLY A 15 -0.85 -4.80 10.13
CA GLY A 15 -0.78 -6.14 10.71
C GLY A 15 0.56 -6.82 10.48
N ASN A 16 0.68 -8.06 10.91
CA ASN A 16 1.87 -8.86 10.70
C ASN A 16 1.92 -9.41 9.26
N PRO A 17 3.12 -9.65 8.70
CA PRO A 17 3.27 -10.38 7.45
C PRO A 17 2.70 -11.80 7.55
N HIS A 18 2.28 -12.35 6.42
CA HIS A 18 1.68 -13.69 6.32
C HIS A 18 2.10 -14.39 5.03
N LEU A 19 1.65 -15.65 4.84
CA LEU A 19 2.01 -16.47 3.68
C LEU A 19 1.72 -15.84 2.31
N GLY A 20 0.66 -15.03 2.19
CA GLY A 20 0.38 -14.31 0.95
C GLY A 20 1.51 -13.35 0.57
N HIS A 21 2.05 -12.62 1.55
CA HIS A 21 3.22 -11.77 1.34
C HIS A 21 4.48 -12.59 1.00
N ALA A 22 4.68 -13.75 1.68
CA ALA A 22 5.80 -14.62 1.36
C ALA A 22 5.78 -15.09 -0.10
N MET A 23 4.61 -15.44 -0.61
CA MET A 23 4.44 -15.89 -2.00
C MET A 23 4.85 -14.80 -2.99
N ASP A 24 4.41 -13.56 -2.78
CA ASP A 24 4.75 -12.43 -3.64
C ASP A 24 6.27 -12.18 -3.66
N TYR A 25 6.91 -12.11 -2.49
CA TYR A 25 8.35 -11.90 -2.38
C TYR A 25 9.17 -13.05 -2.99
N LEU A 26 8.79 -14.29 -2.77
CA LEU A 26 9.48 -15.46 -3.30
C LEU A 26 9.36 -15.56 -4.82
N LEU A 27 8.20 -15.24 -5.38
CA LEU A 27 8.02 -15.19 -6.84
C LEU A 27 8.91 -14.13 -7.48
N ALA A 28 8.95 -12.94 -6.89
CA ALA A 28 9.77 -11.83 -7.37
C ALA A 28 11.28 -12.15 -7.28
N ASP A 29 11.73 -12.73 -6.15
CA ASP A 29 13.14 -13.11 -5.99
C ASP A 29 13.54 -14.28 -6.89
N THR A 30 12.63 -15.23 -7.13
CA THR A 30 12.85 -16.32 -8.10
C THR A 30 13.08 -15.76 -9.50
N LEU A 31 12.24 -14.81 -9.92
CA LEU A 31 12.39 -14.13 -11.21
C LEU A 31 13.70 -13.33 -11.27
N ARG A 32 14.04 -12.61 -10.20
CA ARG A 32 15.31 -11.89 -10.07
C ARG A 32 16.50 -12.81 -10.27
N ARG A 33 16.54 -13.92 -9.51
CA ARG A 33 17.63 -14.91 -9.60
C ARG A 33 17.76 -15.52 -11.01
N TYR A 34 16.63 -15.83 -11.62
CA TYR A 34 16.61 -16.32 -12.99
C TYR A 34 17.18 -15.29 -13.98
N MET A 35 16.73 -14.04 -13.93
CA MET A 35 17.24 -12.99 -14.80
C MET A 35 18.74 -12.73 -14.60
N MET A 36 19.20 -12.76 -13.36
CA MET A 36 20.63 -12.64 -13.04
C MET A 36 21.45 -13.81 -13.58
N SER A 37 20.93 -15.03 -13.54
CA SER A 37 21.58 -16.20 -14.16
C SER A 37 21.72 -16.09 -15.68
N GLN A 38 20.86 -15.27 -16.32
CA GLN A 38 20.94 -14.94 -17.74
C GLN A 38 21.83 -13.71 -18.03
N GLY A 39 22.63 -13.27 -17.06
CA GLY A 39 23.57 -12.15 -17.21
C GLY A 39 22.92 -10.77 -17.21
N GLN A 40 21.69 -10.63 -16.69
CA GLN A 40 21.03 -9.32 -16.56
C GLN A 40 21.40 -8.67 -15.23
N LYS A 41 21.47 -7.35 -15.23
CA LYS A 41 21.48 -6.55 -14.01
C LYS A 41 20.04 -6.32 -13.57
N VAL A 42 19.68 -6.74 -12.35
CA VAL A 42 18.30 -6.64 -11.85
C VAL A 42 18.25 -5.76 -10.62
N ARG A 43 17.40 -4.74 -10.67
CA ARG A 43 16.98 -3.96 -9.51
C ARG A 43 15.67 -4.54 -9.01
N PHE A 44 15.62 -4.89 -7.72
CA PHE A 44 14.43 -5.42 -7.08
C PHE A 44 14.02 -4.52 -5.92
N GLN A 45 12.84 -3.93 -6.01
CA GLN A 45 12.27 -3.07 -4.98
C GLN A 45 11.11 -3.78 -4.27
N ALA A 46 11.25 -3.91 -2.96
CA ALA A 46 10.18 -4.20 -2.02
C ALA A 46 9.81 -2.92 -1.25
N GLY A 47 8.81 -2.99 -0.37
CA GLY A 47 8.44 -1.83 0.44
C GLY A 47 7.21 -2.02 1.28
N THR A 48 6.79 -0.93 1.95
CA THR A 48 5.58 -0.87 2.78
C THR A 48 4.79 0.40 2.50
N ASP A 49 3.45 0.27 2.52
CA ASP A 49 2.52 1.40 2.48
C ASP A 49 2.11 1.76 3.91
N GLU A 50 2.39 3.02 4.29
CA GLU A 50 2.41 3.45 5.68
C GLU A 50 1.42 4.58 5.99
N HIS A 51 0.55 4.94 5.05
CA HIS A 51 -0.50 5.94 5.22
C HIS A 51 -1.89 5.30 5.32
N GLY A 52 -2.85 6.06 5.83
CA GLY A 52 -4.26 5.68 5.85
C GLY A 52 -4.89 5.54 7.22
N ASN A 53 -6.22 5.64 7.27
CA ASN A 53 -7.02 5.66 8.50
C ASN A 53 -6.88 4.38 9.34
N LYS A 54 -6.68 3.22 8.72
CA LYS A 54 -6.52 1.95 9.46
C LYS A 54 -5.25 1.94 10.29
N ILE A 55 -4.16 2.50 9.75
CA ILE A 55 -2.87 2.60 10.46
C ILE A 55 -3.00 3.60 11.61
N PHE A 56 -3.62 4.77 11.37
CA PHE A 56 -3.87 5.77 12.39
C PHE A 56 -4.68 5.21 13.57
N LYS A 57 -5.82 4.52 13.28
CA LYS A 57 -6.66 3.90 14.31
C LYS A 57 -5.88 2.87 15.14
N LYS A 58 -5.09 1.99 14.49
CA LYS A 58 -4.29 0.97 15.19
C LYS A 58 -3.14 1.54 16.02
N ALA A 59 -2.50 2.60 15.57
CA ALA A 59 -1.50 3.32 16.36
C ALA A 59 -2.14 3.92 17.64
N ALA A 60 -3.31 4.55 17.50
CA ALA A 60 -4.05 5.08 18.64
C ALA A 60 -4.49 3.98 19.61
N GLU A 61 -4.98 2.83 19.13
CA GLU A 61 -5.31 1.66 19.95
C GLU A 61 -4.09 1.11 20.70
N ALA A 62 -2.91 1.16 20.08
CA ALA A 62 -1.65 0.74 20.69
C ALA A 62 -1.05 1.79 21.64
N GLY A 63 -1.60 3.01 21.70
CA GLY A 63 -1.11 4.09 22.55
C GLY A 63 0.25 4.68 22.15
N ILE A 64 0.62 4.55 20.87
CA ILE A 64 1.89 5.06 20.32
C ILE A 64 1.65 5.99 19.12
N SER A 65 2.66 6.73 18.72
CA SER A 65 2.57 7.58 17.54
C SER A 65 2.41 6.74 16.25
N THR A 66 1.77 7.33 15.23
CA THR A 66 1.63 6.68 13.93
C THR A 66 3.01 6.35 13.31
N GLN A 67 3.98 7.24 13.47
CA GLN A 67 5.34 7.00 12.99
C GLN A 67 6.00 5.80 13.68
N GLU A 68 5.90 5.73 15.00
CA GLU A 68 6.44 4.60 15.76
C GLU A 68 5.77 3.28 15.38
N PHE A 69 4.44 3.30 15.20
CA PHE A 69 3.68 2.13 14.76
C PHE A 69 4.14 1.65 13.38
N THR A 70 4.32 2.55 12.43
CA THR A 70 4.80 2.21 11.08
C THR A 70 6.24 1.73 11.10
N ASP A 71 7.12 2.34 11.90
CA ASP A 71 8.52 1.91 12.04
C ASP A 71 8.61 0.48 12.55
N GLN A 72 7.87 0.15 13.62
CA GLN A 72 7.84 -1.19 14.19
C GLN A 72 7.31 -2.23 13.20
N ASN A 73 6.23 -1.93 12.50
CA ASN A 73 5.61 -2.89 11.58
C ASN A 73 6.40 -3.01 10.28
N SER A 74 6.92 -1.93 9.72
CA SER A 74 7.81 -1.98 8.55
C SER A 74 9.05 -2.85 8.82
N LYS A 75 9.61 -2.74 10.04
CA LYS A 75 10.71 -3.62 10.47
C LYS A 75 10.31 -5.09 10.47
N LYS A 76 9.10 -5.44 10.91
CA LYS A 76 8.60 -6.84 10.86
C LYS A 76 8.56 -7.37 9.42
N PHE A 77 8.15 -6.55 8.44
CA PHE A 77 8.18 -6.95 7.03
C PHE A 77 9.61 -7.16 6.53
N GLN A 78 10.56 -6.29 6.88
CA GLN A 78 11.96 -6.46 6.51
C GLN A 78 12.54 -7.75 7.11
N ASP A 79 12.29 -8.01 8.38
CA ASP A 79 12.74 -9.23 9.05
C ASP A 79 12.11 -10.49 8.46
N PHE A 80 10.84 -10.40 8.08
CA PHE A 80 10.14 -11.48 7.42
C PHE A 80 10.75 -11.79 6.05
N ILE A 81 11.00 -10.79 5.22
CA ILE A 81 11.66 -10.94 3.91
C ILE A 81 13.05 -11.59 4.09
N ALA A 82 13.82 -11.10 5.07
CA ALA A 82 15.13 -11.66 5.39
C ALA A 82 15.05 -13.14 5.82
N SER A 83 14.04 -13.50 6.61
CA SER A 83 13.82 -14.90 7.06
C SER A 83 13.50 -15.86 5.90
N LEU A 84 12.97 -15.35 4.79
CA LEU A 84 12.72 -16.12 3.57
C LEU A 84 13.98 -16.28 2.69
N GLY A 85 15.10 -15.66 3.06
CA GLY A 85 16.30 -15.62 2.23
C GLY A 85 16.13 -14.79 0.93
N VAL A 86 15.17 -13.89 0.90
CA VAL A 86 14.90 -12.97 -0.21
C VAL A 86 15.81 -11.74 -0.08
N GLU A 87 16.44 -11.36 -1.19
CA GLU A 87 17.29 -10.18 -1.26
C GLU A 87 16.70 -9.14 -2.20
N TYR A 88 16.44 -7.95 -1.68
CA TYR A 88 16.04 -6.78 -2.46
C TYR A 88 17.19 -5.78 -2.58
N THR A 89 17.17 -4.95 -3.61
CA THR A 89 18.15 -3.86 -3.77
C THR A 89 17.67 -2.58 -3.08
N ASP A 90 16.36 -2.39 -3.02
CA ASP A 90 15.73 -1.21 -2.46
C ASP A 90 14.50 -1.59 -1.62
N PHE A 91 14.34 -0.93 -0.49
CA PHE A 91 13.13 -1.04 0.31
C PHE A 91 12.51 0.36 0.47
N ILE A 92 11.34 0.56 -0.16
CA ILE A 92 10.65 1.83 -0.09
C ILE A 92 9.68 1.85 1.10
N ARG A 93 9.65 2.96 1.81
CA ARG A 93 8.63 3.28 2.80
C ARG A 93 7.93 4.54 2.33
N THR A 94 6.60 4.55 2.33
CA THR A 94 5.85 5.73 1.86
C THR A 94 5.99 6.93 2.82
N THR A 95 6.41 6.71 4.07
CA THR A 95 6.79 7.76 5.04
C THR A 95 8.26 8.21 4.93
N ASN A 96 9.03 7.65 4.00
CA ASN A 96 10.42 8.07 3.82
C ASN A 96 10.47 9.50 3.27
N PRO A 97 11.27 10.42 3.87
CA PRO A 97 11.36 11.81 3.42
C PRO A 97 11.74 11.96 1.94
N ASP A 98 12.56 11.07 1.40
CA ASP A 98 12.89 11.07 -0.03
C ASP A 98 11.70 10.72 -0.91
N HIS A 99 10.86 9.77 -0.48
CA HIS A 99 9.62 9.42 -1.17
C HIS A 99 8.66 10.61 -1.15
N GLU A 100 8.40 11.18 0.02
CA GLU A 100 7.52 12.34 0.18
C GLU A 100 7.98 13.53 -0.70
N ARG A 101 9.27 13.83 -0.70
CA ARG A 101 9.84 14.89 -1.54
C ARG A 101 9.62 14.63 -3.04
N ARG A 102 9.76 13.37 -3.49
CA ARG A 102 9.50 12.99 -4.89
C ARG A 102 8.02 13.10 -5.25
N CYS A 103 7.12 12.67 -4.38
CA CYS A 103 5.68 12.84 -4.55
C CYS A 103 5.30 14.32 -4.66
N GLN A 104 5.82 15.17 -3.78
CA GLN A 104 5.60 16.61 -3.81
C GLN A 104 6.14 17.25 -5.11
N GLU A 105 7.28 16.78 -5.62
CA GLU A 105 7.83 17.29 -6.88
C GLU A 105 6.94 16.91 -8.07
N ILE A 106 6.47 15.66 -8.13
CA ILE A 106 5.54 15.22 -9.17
C ILE A 106 4.24 16.02 -9.09
N TRP A 107 3.69 16.20 -7.88
CA TRP A 107 2.52 17.03 -7.65
C TRP A 107 2.68 18.47 -8.20
N ARG A 108 3.82 19.11 -7.91
CA ARG A 108 4.09 20.46 -8.43
C ARG A 108 4.15 20.52 -9.95
N ARG A 109 4.69 19.47 -10.59
CA ARG A 109 4.75 19.38 -12.07
C ARG A 109 3.38 19.20 -12.69
N LEU A 110 2.48 18.49 -12.00
CA LEU A 110 1.13 18.18 -12.49
C LEU A 110 0.07 19.18 -12.03
N LYS A 111 0.44 20.22 -11.27
CA LYS A 111 -0.50 21.15 -10.61
C LYS A 111 -1.57 21.75 -11.55
N ASP A 112 -1.21 21.99 -12.81
CA ASP A 112 -2.12 22.61 -13.78
C ASP A 112 -3.14 21.60 -14.38
N HIS A 113 -2.97 20.32 -14.09
CA HIS A 113 -3.86 19.22 -14.44
C HIS A 113 -4.65 18.71 -13.23
N ILE A 114 -4.31 19.16 -12.02
CA ILE A 114 -4.95 18.73 -10.79
C ILE A 114 -6.08 19.69 -10.46
N TYR A 115 -7.27 19.14 -10.24
CA TYR A 115 -8.42 19.92 -9.77
C TYR A 115 -9.00 19.29 -8.49
N LYS A 116 -9.71 20.10 -7.73
CA LYS A 116 -10.36 19.69 -6.48
C LYS A 116 -11.84 19.48 -6.72
N ASP A 117 -12.35 18.35 -6.27
CA ASP A 117 -13.78 18.03 -6.35
C ASP A 117 -14.21 17.23 -5.12
N SER A 118 -15.52 17.15 -4.90
CA SER A 118 -16.11 16.38 -3.81
C SER A 118 -16.92 15.22 -4.37
N TYR A 119 -16.76 14.06 -3.76
CA TYR A 119 -17.56 12.88 -4.05
C TYR A 119 -18.37 12.48 -2.83
N GLU A 120 -19.67 12.29 -3.01
CA GLU A 120 -20.57 11.77 -1.99
C GLU A 120 -21.13 10.42 -2.45
N GLY A 121 -21.07 9.42 -1.59
CA GLY A 121 -21.56 8.08 -1.91
C GLY A 121 -21.62 7.15 -0.71
N TRP A 122 -22.06 5.94 -0.94
CA TRP A 122 -22.04 4.87 0.04
C TRP A 122 -20.64 4.26 0.14
N TYR A 123 -20.09 4.19 1.33
CA TYR A 123 -18.71 3.76 1.58
C TYR A 123 -18.65 2.54 2.50
N CYS A 124 -17.82 1.58 2.15
CA CYS A 124 -17.47 0.46 3.02
C CYS A 124 -16.11 0.70 3.67
N GLU A 125 -16.08 0.91 4.99
CA GLU A 125 -14.81 1.08 5.73
C GLU A 125 -13.89 -0.14 5.63
N GLY A 126 -14.44 -1.34 5.50
CA GLY A 126 -13.66 -2.56 5.39
C GLY A 126 -12.99 -2.73 4.03
N CYS A 127 -13.74 -2.48 2.95
CA CYS A 127 -13.23 -2.49 1.58
C CYS A 127 -12.39 -1.25 1.23
N GLU A 128 -12.55 -0.15 2.00
CA GLU A 128 -12.01 1.18 1.67
C GLU A 128 -12.44 1.65 0.27
N ALA A 129 -13.71 1.42 -0.05
CA ALA A 129 -14.27 1.71 -1.37
C ALA A 129 -15.68 2.26 -1.30
N PHE A 130 -15.98 3.16 -2.22
CA PHE A 130 -17.35 3.59 -2.50
C PHE A 130 -18.07 2.53 -3.33
N VAL A 131 -19.37 2.42 -3.11
CA VAL A 131 -20.28 1.60 -3.92
C VAL A 131 -21.35 2.49 -4.53
N THR A 132 -21.90 2.05 -5.65
CA THR A 132 -23.00 2.75 -6.32
C THR A 132 -24.32 2.58 -5.54
N ASP A 133 -25.29 3.47 -5.76
CA ASP A 133 -26.64 3.32 -5.17
C ASP A 133 -27.24 1.95 -5.51
N LYS A 134 -27.02 1.49 -6.73
CA LYS A 134 -27.48 0.17 -7.19
C LYS A 134 -26.88 -0.96 -6.35
N GLU A 135 -25.57 -0.98 -6.15
CA GLU A 135 -24.90 -1.99 -5.33
C GLU A 135 -25.30 -1.92 -3.85
N HIS A 136 -25.52 -0.71 -3.33
CA HIS A 136 -26.06 -0.52 -1.99
C HIS A 136 -27.43 -1.18 -1.83
N ASP A 137 -28.34 -0.92 -2.76
CA ASP A 137 -29.71 -1.45 -2.71
C ASP A 137 -29.77 -2.96 -2.94
N GLU A 138 -28.99 -3.48 -3.90
CA GLU A 138 -28.87 -4.91 -4.15
C GLU A 138 -28.36 -5.67 -2.92
N ASN A 139 -27.48 -5.07 -2.15
CA ASN A 139 -26.91 -5.64 -0.92
C ASN A 139 -27.68 -5.24 0.35
N SER A 140 -28.88 -4.63 0.20
CA SER A 140 -29.70 -4.21 1.35
C SER A 140 -28.95 -3.31 2.35
N GLY A 141 -28.06 -2.45 1.86
CA GLY A 141 -27.26 -1.53 2.64
C GLY A 141 -26.11 -2.17 3.44
N ILE A 142 -25.79 -3.45 3.19
CA ILE A 142 -24.77 -4.20 3.95
C ILE A 142 -23.70 -4.72 3.01
N CYS A 143 -22.43 -4.45 3.31
CA CYS A 143 -21.30 -4.99 2.55
C CYS A 143 -21.27 -6.52 2.60
N PRO A 144 -21.28 -7.24 1.46
CA PRO A 144 -21.30 -8.70 1.45
C PRO A 144 -20.02 -9.33 2.02
N ASP A 145 -18.89 -8.66 1.92
CA ASP A 145 -17.59 -9.17 2.40
C ASP A 145 -17.40 -8.93 3.90
N HIS A 146 -17.67 -7.72 4.37
CA HIS A 146 -17.40 -7.31 5.75
C HIS A 146 -18.60 -7.43 6.68
N LYS A 147 -19.81 -7.72 6.15
CA LYS A 147 -21.07 -7.85 6.92
C LYS A 147 -21.38 -6.63 7.80
N LYS A 148 -20.97 -5.45 7.34
CA LYS A 148 -21.18 -4.16 8.01
C LYS A 148 -22.03 -3.25 7.13
N PRO A 149 -22.84 -2.37 7.71
CA PRO A 149 -23.60 -1.39 6.93
C PRO A 149 -22.65 -0.45 6.20
N TYR A 150 -23.06 -0.02 5.00
CA TYR A 150 -22.42 1.09 4.33
C TYR A 150 -22.71 2.39 5.08
N VAL A 151 -21.78 3.31 5.04
CA VAL A 151 -21.94 4.66 5.59
C VAL A 151 -21.97 5.68 4.47
N LYS A 152 -22.84 6.69 4.58
CA LYS A 152 -22.84 7.78 3.61
C LYS A 152 -21.68 8.70 3.95
N LEU A 153 -20.75 8.86 3.02
CA LEU A 153 -19.53 9.63 3.20
C LEU A 153 -19.41 10.66 2.07
N SER A 154 -19.01 11.86 2.43
CA SER A 154 -18.62 12.90 1.49
C SER A 154 -17.14 13.19 1.70
N GLU A 155 -16.36 13.06 0.64
CA GLU A 155 -14.92 13.33 0.64
C GLU A 155 -14.58 14.38 -0.41
N GLU A 156 -13.74 15.30 -0.02
CA GLU A 156 -13.13 16.26 -0.91
C GLU A 156 -11.75 15.75 -1.30
N ASN A 157 -11.53 15.52 -2.58
CA ASN A 157 -10.31 14.93 -3.11
C ASN A 157 -9.75 15.73 -4.28
N TYR A 158 -8.50 15.43 -4.62
CA TYR A 158 -7.85 15.95 -5.80
C TYR A 158 -7.86 14.89 -6.91
N TYR A 159 -8.17 15.33 -8.12
CA TYR A 159 -8.28 14.51 -9.32
C TYR A 159 -7.32 15.01 -10.40
N LEU A 160 -6.92 14.09 -11.30
CA LEU A 160 -6.03 14.35 -12.43
C LEU A 160 -6.76 14.06 -13.75
#